data_ae9505b4af274d9a54f838b9e347aab9
#
_entry.id   ae9505b4af274d9a54f838b9e347aab9
#
_cell.length_a   1.000
_cell.length_b   1.000
_cell.length_c   1.000
_cell.angle_alpha   90.00
_cell.angle_beta   90.00
_cell.angle_gamma   90.00
#
_symmetry.space_group_name_H-M   'P 1'
#
loop_
_entity.id
_entity.type
_entity.pdbx_description
1 polymer ?
#
loop_
_entity_poly.entity_id
_entity_poly.type
_entity_poly.pdbx_seq_one_letter_code
_entity_poly.pdbx_strand_id
1 'polypeptide(L)'
;MATLALYTRQPLIVAYIVIGVILGPSGTSLINNPELINSIAKIGIIFLLFLLGLDMQPSKLAHMFKNAIFVGVLSSITFFATGYLVAMLFGYSPTEQIVIGIAMMFSSTIIGIKLLPTTILHHRHTGELVVSLLLIQDMIAIIVLLVISGGFL
;
A
#
# COMPACT_ATOMS: atom_id res chain seq x y z
N MET A 1 -19.28 -6.19 14.37
CA MET A 1 -18.29 -5.15 14.07
C MET A 1 -18.40 -4.59 12.64
N ALA A 2 -18.49 -5.42 11.59
CA ALA A 2 -18.71 -4.91 10.23
C ALA A 2 -19.98 -4.05 10.12
N THR A 3 -21.08 -4.47 10.74
CA THR A 3 -22.34 -3.72 10.81
C THR A 3 -22.17 -2.36 11.53
N LEU A 4 -21.34 -2.33 12.58
CA LEU A 4 -21.04 -1.11 13.33
C LEU A 4 -20.23 -0.12 12.47
N ALA A 5 -19.25 -0.61 11.72
CA ALA A 5 -18.47 0.21 10.79
C ALA A 5 -19.34 0.80 9.68
N LEU A 6 -20.27 0.03 9.14
CA LEU A 6 -21.24 0.51 8.16
C LEU A 6 -22.16 1.60 8.75
N TYR A 7 -22.64 1.40 9.98
CA TYR A 7 -23.48 2.37 10.66
C TYR A 7 -22.75 3.69 10.97
N THR A 8 -21.47 3.60 11.34
CA THR A 8 -20.61 4.76 11.62
C THR A 8 -19.97 5.36 10.36
N ARG A 9 -20.28 4.83 9.17
CA ARG A 9 -19.70 5.24 7.88
C ARG A 9 -18.16 5.16 7.85
N GLN A 10 -17.59 4.25 8.65
CA GLN A 10 -16.15 4.01 8.67
C GLN A 10 -15.77 2.91 7.68
N PRO A 11 -14.57 2.97 7.07
CA PRO A 11 -14.06 1.91 6.22
C PRO A 11 -14.00 0.58 6.99
N LEU A 12 -14.45 -0.52 6.36
CA LEU A 12 -14.45 -1.86 6.97
C LEU A 12 -13.08 -2.30 7.46
N ILE A 13 -12.01 -1.82 6.81
CA ILE A 13 -10.63 -2.15 7.20
C ILE A 13 -10.31 -1.66 8.62
N VAL A 14 -10.84 -0.51 9.03
CA VAL A 14 -10.65 0.02 10.38
C VAL A 14 -11.31 -0.91 11.42
N ALA A 15 -12.51 -1.42 11.12
CA ALA A 15 -13.17 -2.40 11.99
C ALA A 15 -12.36 -3.70 12.11
N TYR A 16 -11.75 -4.18 11.03
CA TYR A 16 -10.91 -5.38 11.05
C TYR A 16 -9.64 -5.17 11.87
N ILE A 17 -8.99 -4.00 11.77
CA ILE A 17 -7.82 -3.65 12.59
C ILE A 17 -8.22 -3.63 14.09
N VAL A 18 -9.31 -2.96 14.43
CA VAL A 18 -9.79 -2.88 15.81
C VAL A 18 -10.09 -4.28 16.38
N ILE A 19 -10.78 -5.14 15.62
CA ILE A 19 -11.02 -6.53 16.02
C ILE A 19 -9.69 -7.28 16.21
N GLY A 20 -8.76 -7.12 15.27
CA GLY A 20 -7.45 -7.76 15.35
C GLY A 20 -6.69 -7.37 16.62
N VAL A 21 -6.74 -6.11 17.01
CA VAL A 21 -6.12 -5.62 18.27
C VAL A 21 -6.83 -6.21 19.49
N ILE A 22 -8.18 -6.24 19.51
CA ILE A 22 -8.95 -6.76 20.64
C ILE A 22 -8.73 -8.26 20.83
N LEU A 23 -8.77 -9.04 19.75
CA LEU A 23 -8.68 -10.51 19.82
C LEU A 23 -7.24 -11.02 19.83
N GLY A 24 -6.29 -10.18 19.41
CA GLY A 24 -4.88 -10.50 19.31
C GLY A 24 -4.14 -10.56 20.66
N PRO A 25 -2.82 -10.79 20.60
CA PRO A 25 -1.96 -10.91 21.79
C PRO A 25 -1.95 -9.67 22.67
N SER A 26 -2.17 -8.49 22.08
CA SER A 26 -2.18 -7.20 22.80
C SER A 26 -3.51 -6.91 23.51
N GLY A 27 -4.58 -7.68 23.20
CA GLY A 27 -5.90 -7.50 23.80
C GLY A 27 -6.31 -8.69 24.66
N THR A 28 -7.34 -9.44 24.23
CA THR A 28 -7.88 -10.58 24.98
C THR A 28 -7.05 -11.86 24.90
N SER A 29 -6.03 -11.88 24.05
CA SER A 29 -5.17 -13.05 23.79
C SER A 29 -5.94 -14.31 23.35
N LEU A 30 -7.14 -14.14 22.78
CA LEU A 30 -7.93 -15.26 22.25
C LEU A 30 -7.26 -15.93 21.05
N ILE A 31 -6.47 -15.17 20.32
CA ILE A 31 -5.72 -15.66 19.16
C ILE A 31 -4.23 -15.49 19.46
N ASN A 32 -3.60 -16.61 19.86
CA ASN A 32 -2.22 -16.64 20.36
C ASN A 32 -1.21 -17.26 19.39
N ASN A 33 -1.61 -17.55 18.14
CA ASN A 33 -0.69 -18.14 17.16
C ASN A 33 -0.41 -17.14 16.02
N PRO A 34 0.62 -16.28 16.16
CA PRO A 34 0.95 -15.29 15.15
C PRO A 34 1.44 -15.91 13.84
N GLU A 35 2.05 -17.09 13.87
CA GLU A 35 2.53 -17.78 12.65
C GLU A 35 1.36 -18.24 11.76
N LEU A 36 0.32 -18.80 12.38
CA LEU A 36 -0.89 -19.20 11.68
C LEU A 36 -1.60 -18.01 11.04
N ILE A 37 -1.73 -16.89 11.79
CA ILE A 37 -2.34 -15.66 11.29
C ILE A 37 -1.53 -15.11 10.12
N ASN A 38 -0.20 -15.06 10.22
CA ASN A 38 0.67 -14.60 9.14
C ASN A 38 0.54 -15.48 7.89
N SER A 39 0.45 -16.78 8.04
CA SER A 39 0.28 -17.71 6.93
C SER A 39 -1.05 -17.48 6.21
N ILE A 40 -2.15 -17.35 6.96
CA ILE A 40 -3.48 -17.06 6.40
C ILE A 40 -3.49 -15.67 5.74
N ALA A 41 -2.87 -14.67 6.38
CA ALA A 41 -2.79 -13.32 5.84
C ALA A 41 -2.02 -13.29 4.50
N LYS A 42 -0.90 -14.00 4.38
CA LYS A 42 -0.15 -14.12 3.12
C LYS A 42 -1.01 -14.70 2.00
N ILE A 43 -1.75 -15.78 2.28
CA ILE A 43 -2.68 -16.36 1.31
C ILE A 43 -3.76 -15.34 0.93
N GLY A 44 -4.35 -14.66 1.91
CA GLY A 44 -5.36 -13.64 1.67
C GLY A 44 -4.85 -12.48 0.81
N ILE A 45 -3.62 -12.00 1.04
CA ILE A 45 -3.00 -10.95 0.22
C ILE A 45 -2.81 -11.43 -1.23
N ILE A 46 -2.31 -12.65 -1.44
CA ILE A 46 -2.14 -13.22 -2.78
C ILE A 46 -3.48 -13.26 -3.53
N PHE A 47 -4.54 -13.73 -2.88
CA PHE A 47 -5.88 -13.77 -3.48
C PHE A 47 -6.43 -12.37 -3.79
N LEU A 48 -6.23 -11.40 -2.89
CA LEU A 48 -6.66 -10.01 -3.13
C LEU A 48 -5.93 -9.38 -4.32
N LEU A 49 -4.62 -9.59 -4.43
CA LEU A 49 -3.83 -9.09 -5.55
C LEU A 49 -4.22 -9.78 -6.86
N PHE A 50 -4.51 -11.09 -6.82
CA PHE A 50 -4.99 -11.84 -7.98
C PHE A 50 -6.35 -11.32 -8.46
N LEU A 51 -7.31 -11.12 -7.56
CA LEU A 51 -8.62 -10.56 -7.90
C LEU A 51 -8.50 -9.14 -8.48
N LEU A 52 -7.65 -8.31 -7.89
CA LEU A 52 -7.36 -6.98 -8.40
C LEU A 52 -6.80 -7.04 -9.82
N GLY A 53 -5.87 -7.97 -10.07
CA GLY A 53 -5.28 -8.17 -11.39
C GLY A 53 -6.32 -8.63 -12.44
N LEU A 54 -7.28 -9.46 -12.05
CA LEU A 54 -8.37 -9.91 -12.95
C LEU A 54 -9.34 -8.78 -13.31
N ASP A 55 -9.63 -7.88 -12.38
CA ASP A 55 -10.52 -6.73 -12.62
C ASP A 55 -9.91 -5.68 -13.55
N MET A 56 -8.60 -5.74 -13.77
CA MET A 56 -7.88 -4.77 -14.58
C MET A 56 -7.92 -5.10 -16.06
N GLN A 57 -8.36 -4.15 -16.87
CA GLN A 57 -8.31 -4.25 -18.33
C GLN A 57 -6.98 -3.69 -18.85
N PRO A 58 -6.07 -4.52 -19.40
CA PRO A 58 -4.73 -4.10 -19.82
C PRO A 58 -4.72 -2.96 -20.84
N SER A 59 -5.72 -2.93 -21.74
CA SER A 59 -5.86 -1.88 -22.77
C SER A 59 -6.15 -0.50 -22.18
N LYS A 60 -6.95 -0.42 -21.11
CA LYS A 60 -7.24 0.85 -20.42
C LYS A 60 -6.06 1.33 -19.61
N LEU A 61 -5.36 0.40 -18.97
CA LEU A 61 -4.13 0.70 -18.26
C LEU A 61 -3.08 1.33 -19.16
N ALA A 62 -2.83 0.75 -20.34
CA ALA A 62 -1.83 1.25 -21.28
C ALA A 62 -2.09 2.70 -21.70
N HIS A 63 -3.34 3.11 -21.86
CA HIS A 63 -3.68 4.49 -22.23
C HIS A 63 -3.48 5.49 -21.08
N MET A 64 -3.75 5.09 -19.85
CA MET A 64 -3.60 5.93 -18.65
C MET A 64 -2.17 5.96 -18.11
N PHE A 65 -1.36 4.94 -18.45
CA PHE A 65 0.00 4.77 -17.99
C PHE A 65 0.88 6.01 -18.25
N LYS A 66 0.73 6.63 -19.43
CA LYS A 66 1.56 7.79 -19.82
C LYS A 66 1.42 8.99 -18.87
N ASN A 67 0.21 9.28 -18.45
CA ASN A 67 -0.05 10.38 -17.50
C ASN A 67 0.24 9.99 -16.06
N ALA A 68 -0.05 8.74 -15.69
CA ALA A 68 0.18 8.23 -14.36
C ALA A 68 1.69 8.03 -14.06
N ILE A 69 2.54 7.68 -15.04
CA ILE A 69 3.99 7.57 -14.87
C ILE A 69 4.59 8.89 -14.38
N PHE A 70 4.26 9.99 -15.03
CA PHE A 70 4.83 11.29 -14.64
C PHE A 70 4.47 11.65 -13.19
N VAL A 71 3.21 11.51 -12.83
CA VAL A 71 2.74 11.78 -11.46
C VAL A 71 3.34 10.78 -10.48
N GLY A 72 3.40 9.49 -10.83
CA GLY A 72 3.97 8.43 -10.00
C GLY A 72 5.45 8.65 -9.70
N VAL A 73 6.24 8.95 -10.71
CA VAL A 73 7.68 9.23 -10.54
C VAL A 73 7.90 10.51 -9.73
N LEU A 74 7.17 11.59 -10.06
CA LEU A 74 7.31 12.86 -9.34
C LEU A 74 6.91 12.72 -7.86
N SER A 75 5.80 12.03 -7.56
CA SER A 75 5.39 11.77 -6.17
C SER A 75 6.40 10.89 -5.43
N SER A 76 6.92 9.85 -6.07
CA SER A 76 7.93 8.97 -5.47
C SER A 76 9.20 9.74 -5.11
N ILE A 77 9.69 10.60 -6.01
CA ILE A 77 10.85 11.46 -5.75
C ILE A 77 10.58 12.42 -4.60
N THR A 78 9.38 13.02 -4.55
CA THR A 78 9.01 13.95 -3.48
C THR A 78 8.96 13.25 -2.13
N PHE A 79 8.36 12.07 -2.04
CA PHE A 79 8.31 11.29 -0.80
C PHE A 79 9.68 10.79 -0.37
N PHE A 80 10.51 10.33 -1.33
CA PHE A 80 11.90 9.98 -1.05
C PHE A 80 12.66 11.16 -0.46
N ALA A 81 12.62 12.32 -1.12
CA ALA A 81 13.33 13.52 -0.65
C ALA A 81 12.85 13.95 0.74
N THR A 82 11.54 13.90 0.98
CA THR A 82 10.97 14.22 2.29
C THR A 82 11.46 13.24 3.37
N GLY A 83 11.41 11.94 3.12
CA GLY A 83 11.89 10.93 4.05
C GLY A 83 13.39 11.05 4.32
N TYR A 84 14.18 11.26 3.28
CA TYR A 84 15.62 11.47 3.37
C TYR A 84 15.96 12.72 4.21
N LEU A 85 15.33 13.85 3.95
CA LEU A 85 15.55 15.10 4.68
C LEU A 85 15.15 14.98 6.15
N VAL A 86 14.01 14.34 6.44
CA VAL A 86 13.59 14.09 7.82
C VAL A 86 14.61 13.21 8.54
N ALA A 87 15.05 12.12 7.93
CA ALA A 87 16.06 11.25 8.52
C ALA A 87 17.40 11.99 8.76
N MET A 88 17.81 12.85 7.82
CA MET A 88 18.99 13.71 7.97
C MET A 88 18.87 14.67 9.17
N LEU A 89 17.70 15.29 9.38
CA LEU A 89 17.44 16.18 10.50
C LEU A 89 17.51 15.46 11.86
N PHE A 90 17.15 14.18 11.90
CA PHE A 90 17.25 13.35 13.10
C PHE A 90 18.64 12.72 13.32
N GLY A 91 19.61 13.03 12.45
CA GLY A 91 21.00 12.58 12.62
C GLY A 91 21.25 11.11 12.29
N TYR A 92 20.41 10.48 11.48
CA TYR A 92 20.64 9.12 11.01
C TYR A 92 21.86 9.02 10.09
N SER A 93 22.48 7.85 10.01
CA SER A 93 23.60 7.62 9.10
C SER A 93 23.15 7.73 7.61
N PRO A 94 24.08 8.01 6.65
CA PRO A 94 23.73 8.17 5.25
C PRO A 94 23.00 6.97 4.66
N THR A 95 23.37 5.75 5.04
CA THR A 95 22.70 4.52 4.61
C THR A 95 21.26 4.45 5.14
N GLU A 96 21.06 4.77 6.42
CA GLU A 96 19.71 4.79 7.01
C GLU A 96 18.84 5.88 6.39
N GLN A 97 19.39 7.04 6.07
CA GLN A 97 18.66 8.12 5.37
C GLN A 97 18.13 7.65 4.02
N ILE A 98 18.95 6.92 3.26
CA ILE A 98 18.54 6.34 1.96
C ILE A 98 17.44 5.30 2.16
N VAL A 99 17.60 4.39 3.11
CA VAL A 99 16.61 3.34 3.39
C VAL A 99 15.27 3.94 3.83
N ILE A 100 15.30 4.94 4.72
CA ILE A 100 14.08 5.66 5.17
C ILE A 100 13.44 6.40 3.99
N GLY A 101 14.23 7.08 3.16
CA GLY A 101 13.75 7.75 1.96
C GLY A 101 13.05 6.78 1.00
N ILE A 102 13.66 5.62 0.74
CA ILE A 102 13.08 4.56 -0.09
C ILE A 102 11.79 4.02 0.55
N ALA A 103 11.78 3.75 1.85
CA ALA A 103 10.59 3.26 2.53
C ALA A 103 9.39 4.24 2.44
N MET A 104 9.67 5.55 2.45
CA MET A 104 8.65 6.58 2.32
C MET A 104 8.08 6.73 0.91
N MET A 105 8.76 6.21 -0.13
CA MET A 105 8.26 6.25 -1.50
C MET A 105 7.00 5.43 -1.72
N PHE A 106 6.80 4.39 -0.90
CA PHE A 106 5.78 3.39 -1.15
C PHE A 106 4.59 3.54 -0.23
N SER A 107 3.40 3.47 -0.84
CA SER A 107 2.13 3.42 -0.12
C SER A 107 1.48 2.05 -0.31
N SER A 108 0.65 1.62 0.65
CA SER A 108 -0.08 0.37 0.52
C SER A 108 -1.21 0.49 -0.50
N THR A 109 -1.07 -0.20 -1.63
CA THR A 109 -2.07 -0.31 -2.70
C THR A 109 -3.41 -0.79 -2.17
N ILE A 110 -3.38 -1.82 -1.31
CA ILE A 110 -4.58 -2.43 -0.74
C ILE A 110 -5.32 -1.43 0.16
N ILE A 111 -4.60 -0.73 1.03
CA ILE A 111 -5.17 0.28 1.91
C ILE A 111 -5.73 1.43 1.07
N GLY A 112 -4.97 1.92 0.09
CA GLY A 112 -5.40 2.99 -0.80
C GLY A 112 -6.73 2.68 -1.49
N ILE A 113 -6.86 1.51 -2.09
CA ILE A 113 -8.10 1.09 -2.78
C ILE A 113 -9.26 0.88 -1.80
N LYS A 114 -9.00 0.28 -0.64
CA LYS A 114 -10.05 -0.01 0.36
C LYS A 114 -10.54 1.22 1.13
N LEU A 115 -9.73 2.27 1.22
CA LEU A 115 -10.11 3.56 1.80
C LEU A 115 -10.87 4.45 0.83
N LEU A 116 -10.75 4.22 -0.49
CA LEU A 116 -11.51 4.97 -1.48
C LEU A 116 -13.01 4.69 -1.31
N PRO A 117 -13.85 5.73 -1.16
CA PRO A 117 -15.29 5.56 -1.17
C PRO A 117 -15.74 4.89 -2.47
N THR A 118 -16.71 3.98 -2.37
CA THR A 118 -17.28 3.29 -3.53
C THR A 118 -17.80 4.25 -4.60
N THR A 119 -18.24 5.44 -4.20
CA THR A 119 -18.68 6.52 -5.09
C THR A 119 -17.56 7.03 -6.01
N ILE A 120 -16.31 7.09 -5.51
CA ILE A 120 -15.15 7.53 -6.31
C ILE A 120 -14.69 6.42 -7.25
N LEU A 121 -14.75 5.16 -6.83
CA LEU A 121 -14.49 4.00 -7.67
C LEU A 121 -15.49 3.90 -8.84
N HIS A 122 -16.74 4.38 -8.65
CA HIS A 122 -17.76 4.43 -9.70
C HIS A 122 -17.56 5.59 -10.70
N HIS A 123 -16.85 6.65 -10.34
CA HIS A 123 -16.35 7.63 -11.28
C HIS A 123 -15.14 7.04 -12.02
N ARG A 124 -15.41 6.29 -13.06
CA ARG A 124 -14.48 5.49 -13.85
C ARG A 124 -13.11 6.12 -14.05
N HIS A 125 -13.04 7.39 -14.36
CA HIS A 125 -11.78 8.07 -14.69
C HIS A 125 -10.85 8.26 -13.47
N THR A 126 -11.38 8.68 -12.32
CA THR A 126 -10.58 8.92 -11.11
C THR A 126 -10.10 7.61 -10.46
N GLY A 127 -10.98 6.60 -10.41
CA GLY A 127 -10.61 5.29 -9.89
C GLY A 127 -9.51 4.63 -10.73
N GLU A 128 -9.63 4.68 -12.06
CA GLU A 128 -8.64 4.14 -12.99
C GLU A 128 -7.28 4.85 -12.87
N LEU A 129 -7.27 6.18 -12.68
CA LEU A 129 -6.03 6.94 -12.45
C LEU A 129 -5.35 6.54 -11.14
N VAL A 130 -6.09 6.45 -10.04
CA VAL A 130 -5.53 6.05 -8.74
C VAL A 130 -4.93 4.66 -8.80
N VAL A 131 -5.65 3.70 -9.39
CA VAL A 131 -5.16 2.33 -9.52
C VAL A 131 -3.93 2.26 -10.41
N SER A 132 -3.91 3.01 -11.53
CA SER A 132 -2.73 3.09 -12.42
C SER A 132 -1.51 3.69 -11.71
N LEU A 133 -1.71 4.71 -10.87
CA LEU A 133 -0.66 5.32 -10.07
C LEU A 133 -0.05 4.32 -9.08
N LEU A 134 -0.91 3.59 -8.34
CA LEU A 134 -0.50 2.59 -7.37
C LEU A 134 0.30 1.47 -8.03
N LEU A 135 -0.12 0.99 -9.21
CA LEU A 135 0.62 -0.02 -9.97
C LEU A 135 2.00 0.46 -10.41
N ILE A 136 2.12 1.72 -10.82
CA ILE A 136 3.42 2.28 -11.20
C ILE A 136 4.33 2.33 -9.99
N GLN A 137 3.83 2.71 -8.82
CA GLN A 137 4.59 2.69 -7.58
C GLN A 137 5.04 1.27 -7.22
N ASP A 138 4.19 0.26 -7.40
CA ASP A 138 4.56 -1.15 -7.17
C ASP A 138 5.65 -1.61 -8.15
N MET A 139 5.58 -1.21 -9.43
CA MET A 139 6.65 -1.49 -10.40
C MET A 139 7.98 -0.82 -10.01
N ILE A 140 7.94 0.44 -9.57
CA ILE A 140 9.12 1.14 -9.05
C ILE A 140 9.67 0.42 -7.83
N ALA A 141 8.80 -0.05 -6.92
CA ALA A 141 9.20 -0.80 -5.73
C ALA A 141 9.96 -2.08 -6.09
N ILE A 142 9.48 -2.84 -7.06
CA ILE A 142 10.15 -4.07 -7.53
C ILE A 142 11.55 -3.74 -8.05
N ILE A 143 11.69 -2.70 -8.87
CA ILE A 143 12.99 -2.28 -9.44
C ILE A 143 13.94 -1.87 -8.31
N VAL A 144 13.48 -1.04 -7.36
CA VAL A 144 14.28 -0.57 -6.23
C VAL A 144 14.71 -1.75 -5.34
N LEU A 145 13.80 -2.67 -5.04
CA LEU A 145 14.11 -3.87 -4.24
C LEU A 145 15.12 -4.79 -4.95
N LEU A 146 15.02 -4.93 -6.27
CA LEU A 146 16.02 -5.70 -7.06
C LEU A 146 17.41 -5.05 -6.99
N VAL A 147 17.48 -3.73 -7.07
CA VAL A 147 18.74 -2.99 -6.94
C VAL A 147 19.34 -3.18 -5.55
N ILE A 148 18.53 -3.03 -4.49
CA ILE A 148 19.00 -3.21 -3.10
C ILE A 148 19.45 -4.65 -2.87
N SER A 149 18.69 -5.65 -3.30
CA SER A 149 19.03 -7.07 -3.11
C SER A 149 20.24 -7.50 -3.96
N GLY A 150 20.55 -6.77 -5.03
CA GLY A 150 21.75 -6.97 -5.85
C GLY A 150 23.05 -6.48 -5.22
N GLY A 151 23.04 -5.96 -3.99
CA GLY A 151 24.24 -5.57 -3.25
C GLY A 151 24.78 -4.17 -3.58
N PHE A 152 23.93 -3.28 -4.06
CA PHE A 152 24.29 -1.88 -4.37
C PHE A 152 24.13 -0.92 -3.16
N LEU A 153 23.75 -1.43 -1.98
CA LEU A 153 23.64 -0.68 -0.71
C LEU A 153 24.28 -1.44 0.44
#